data_9b8c180f76145ba2c459b2272529cc0a
#
_entry.id   9b8c180f76145ba2c459b2272529cc0a
#
_cell.length_a   1.000
_cell.length_b   1.000
_cell.length_c   1.000
_cell.angle_alpha   90.00
_cell.angle_beta   90.00
_cell.angle_gamma   90.00
#
_symmetry.space_group_name_H-M   'P 1'
#
loop_
_entity.id
_entity.type
_entity.pdbx_description
1 polymer ?
#
loop_
_entity_poly.entity_id
_entity_poly.type
_entity_poly.pdbx_seq_one_letter_code
_entity_poly.pdbx_strand_id
1 'polypeptide(L)'
;MILPVFIKPVSNNQIFVKYNDGLEGNINLSFLFKNFIYQDLKNEEIFKTVCIDKETNDIVWANNITICKDMLYNHLKLLKLADNLKIDLSKL
;
A
#
# COMPACT_ATOMS: atom_id res chain seq x y z
N MET A 1 16.11 -5.33 -9.40
CA MET A 1 15.07 -5.62 -8.39
C MET A 1 14.12 -4.43 -8.25
N ILE A 2 12.83 -4.67 -8.23
CA ILE A 2 11.82 -3.62 -8.09
C ILE A 2 11.58 -3.34 -6.61
N LEU A 3 11.85 -2.11 -6.19
CA LEU A 3 11.75 -1.71 -4.79
C LEU A 3 10.97 -0.41 -4.65
N PRO A 4 10.21 -0.25 -3.55
CA PRO A 4 9.61 1.04 -3.25
C PRO A 4 10.70 2.06 -2.89
N VAL A 5 10.57 3.27 -3.39
CA VAL A 5 11.54 4.33 -3.15
C VAL A 5 10.92 5.53 -2.42
N PHE A 6 9.61 5.62 -2.38
CA PHE A 6 8.91 6.69 -1.69
C PHE A 6 7.53 6.22 -1.24
N ILE A 7 7.13 6.62 -0.04
CA ILE A 7 5.80 6.32 0.48
C ILE A 7 5.34 7.44 1.42
N LYS A 8 4.04 7.73 1.41
CA LYS A 8 3.45 8.67 2.37
C LYS A 8 1.97 8.35 2.57
N PRO A 9 1.41 8.69 3.74
CA PRO A 9 -0.03 8.63 3.93
C PRO A 9 -0.68 9.80 3.17
N VAL A 10 -1.84 9.56 2.56
CA VAL A 10 -2.52 10.57 1.76
C VAL A 10 -3.80 11.05 2.44
N SER A 11 -4.73 10.13 2.65
CA SER A 11 -6.01 10.43 3.27
C SER A 11 -6.53 9.14 3.90
N ASN A 12 -7.76 9.16 4.37
CA ASN A 12 -8.35 8.00 5.09
C ASN A 12 -8.01 6.68 4.39
N ASN A 13 -7.17 5.89 5.04
CA ASN A 13 -6.80 4.53 4.62
C ASN A 13 -6.07 4.46 3.28
N GLN A 14 -5.59 5.58 2.74
CA GLN A 14 -4.87 5.60 1.47
C GLN A 14 -3.42 5.97 1.67
N ILE A 15 -2.55 5.30 0.91
CA ILE A 15 -1.13 5.65 0.83
C ILE A 15 -0.76 5.94 -0.61
N PHE A 16 0.21 6.83 -0.80
CA PHE A 16 0.88 7.01 -2.08
C PHE A 16 2.20 6.25 -2.02
N VAL A 17 2.49 5.45 -3.03
CA VAL A 17 3.75 4.71 -3.11
C VAL A 17 4.33 4.83 -4.51
N LYS A 18 5.65 4.96 -4.58
CA LYS A 18 6.39 4.99 -5.84
C LYS A 18 7.48 3.93 -5.80
N TYR A 19 7.61 3.18 -6.89
CA TYR A 19 8.63 2.15 -7.06
C TYR A 19 9.74 2.64 -7.99
N ASN A 20 10.90 1.98 -7.91
CA ASN A 20 12.08 2.40 -8.66
C ASN A 20 11.97 2.17 -10.18
N ASP A 21 10.95 1.44 -10.64
CA ASP A 21 10.68 1.28 -12.07
C ASP A 21 9.74 2.36 -12.62
N GLY A 22 9.37 3.33 -11.76
CA GLY A 22 8.47 4.42 -12.15
C GLY A 22 7.00 4.17 -11.87
N LEU A 23 6.61 2.95 -11.48
CA LEU A 23 5.21 2.71 -11.10
C LEU A 23 4.88 3.45 -9.82
N GLU A 24 3.79 4.21 -9.81
CA GLU A 24 3.38 4.99 -8.65
C GLU A 24 1.88 5.18 -8.63
N GLY A 25 1.33 5.45 -7.46
CA GLY A 25 -0.08 5.76 -7.33
C GLY A 25 -0.58 5.64 -5.91
N ASN A 26 -1.86 5.94 -5.74
CA ASN A 26 -2.56 5.84 -4.47
C ASN A 26 -3.21 4.46 -4.34
N ILE A 27 -3.11 3.88 -3.16
CA ILE A 27 -3.75 2.61 -2.86
C ILE A 27 -4.60 2.78 -1.60
N ASN A 28 -5.87 2.40 -1.70
CA ASN A 28 -6.75 2.35 -0.54
C ASN A 28 -6.55 1.00 0.15
N LEU A 29 -6.13 1.03 1.40
CA LEU A 29 -5.78 -0.17 2.16
C LEU A 29 -6.96 -0.76 2.94
N SER A 30 -8.17 -0.25 2.77
CA SER A 30 -9.33 -0.75 3.51
C SER A 30 -9.61 -2.24 3.28
N PHE A 31 -9.17 -2.78 2.14
CA PHE A 31 -9.31 -4.21 1.87
C PHE A 31 -8.56 -5.09 2.88
N LEU A 32 -7.55 -4.54 3.56
CA LEU A 32 -6.79 -5.27 4.58
C LEU A 32 -7.55 -5.40 5.90
N PHE A 33 -8.55 -4.57 6.13
CA PHE A 33 -9.22 -4.51 7.43
C PHE A 33 -10.08 -5.73 7.74
N LYS A 34 -10.26 -6.60 6.77
CA LYS A 34 -10.90 -7.91 7.01
C LYS A 34 -10.00 -8.81 7.84
N ASN A 35 -8.71 -8.55 7.85
CA ASN A 35 -7.76 -9.30 8.63
C ASN A 35 -7.49 -8.57 9.95
N PHE A 36 -7.64 -9.29 11.05
CA PHE A 36 -7.51 -8.72 12.39
C PHE A 36 -6.18 -7.99 12.60
N ILE A 37 -5.09 -8.48 12.02
CA ILE A 37 -3.76 -7.89 12.26
C ILE A 37 -3.62 -6.49 11.66
N TYR A 38 -4.50 -6.09 10.75
CA TYR A 38 -4.45 -4.76 10.13
C TYR A 38 -5.45 -3.77 10.70
N GLN A 39 -6.21 -4.18 11.73
CA GLN A 39 -7.24 -3.31 12.31
C GLN A 39 -6.67 -2.02 12.90
N ASP A 40 -5.44 -2.07 13.44
CA ASP A 40 -4.79 -0.89 14.01
C ASP A 40 -4.53 0.20 12.97
N LEU A 41 -4.50 -0.13 11.69
CA LEU A 41 -4.33 0.87 10.63
C LEU A 41 -5.53 1.83 10.52
N LYS A 42 -6.65 1.50 11.14
CA LYS A 42 -7.79 2.41 11.23
C LYS A 42 -7.48 3.59 12.14
N ASN A 43 -6.50 3.45 13.03
CA ASN A 43 -6.06 4.52 13.90
C ASN A 43 -5.16 5.46 13.09
N GLU A 44 -5.58 6.70 12.95
CA GLU A 44 -4.87 7.69 12.14
C GLU A 44 -3.44 7.93 12.63
N GLU A 45 -3.23 7.93 13.94
CA GLU A 45 -1.89 8.14 14.51
C GLU A 45 -0.94 7.02 14.11
N ILE A 46 -1.42 5.78 14.05
CA ILE A 46 -0.63 4.65 13.61
C ILE A 46 -0.44 4.71 12.09
N PHE A 47 -1.48 5.03 11.36
CA PHE A 47 -1.44 5.08 9.90
C PHE A 47 -0.40 6.08 9.39
N LYS A 48 -0.24 7.20 10.09
CA LYS A 48 0.74 8.23 9.71
C LYS A 48 2.19 7.78 9.86
N THR A 49 2.44 6.68 10.56
CA THR A 49 3.81 6.21 10.79
C THR A 49 4.38 5.39 9.63
N VAL A 50 3.64 5.25 8.55
CA VAL A 50 4.06 4.43 7.41
C VAL A 50 5.44 4.82 6.90
N CYS A 51 6.28 3.82 6.66
CA CYS A 51 7.61 4.03 6.10
C CYS A 51 8.09 2.78 5.38
N ILE A 52 9.23 2.91 4.71
CA ILE A 52 9.88 1.79 4.04
C ILE A 52 10.98 1.28 4.96
N ASP A 53 10.94 -0.02 5.29
CA ASP A 53 11.96 -0.65 6.10
C ASP A 53 13.30 -0.65 5.35
N LYS A 54 14.36 -0.20 6.03
CA LYS A 54 15.67 -0.06 5.40
C LYS A 54 16.33 -1.39 5.08
N GLU A 55 15.96 -2.43 5.80
CA GLU A 55 16.57 -3.75 5.59
C GLU A 55 15.81 -4.59 4.58
N THR A 56 14.48 -4.65 4.70
CA THR A 56 13.66 -5.51 3.85
C THR A 56 13.03 -4.79 2.68
N ASN A 57 12.95 -3.46 2.74
CA ASN A 57 12.24 -2.61 1.79
C ASN A 57 10.72 -2.86 1.78
N ASP A 58 10.21 -3.56 2.78
CA ASP A 58 8.76 -3.71 2.94
C ASP A 58 8.15 -2.44 3.54
N ILE A 59 6.85 -2.34 3.44
CA ILE A 59 6.10 -1.21 3.98
C ILE A 59 5.71 -1.52 5.42
N VAL A 60 6.10 -0.64 6.35
CA VAL A 60 5.91 -0.89 7.78
C VAL A 60 5.25 0.30 8.47
N TRP A 61 4.52 0.01 9.53
CA TRP A 61 3.91 0.99 10.43
C TRP A 61 4.34 0.69 11.86
N ALA A 62 4.01 1.60 12.78
CA ALA A 62 4.13 1.33 14.22
C ALA A 62 3.36 0.05 14.57
N ASN A 63 3.67 -0.54 15.73
CA ASN A 63 3.08 -1.81 16.18
C ASN A 63 3.47 -3.01 15.31
N ASN A 64 4.58 -2.91 14.58
CA ASN A 64 5.13 -4.01 13.77
C ASN A 64 4.20 -4.49 12.66
N ILE A 65 3.30 -3.63 12.20
CA ILE A 65 2.44 -3.95 11.06
C ILE A 65 3.28 -3.82 9.80
N THR A 66 3.27 -4.84 8.97
CA THR A 66 4.11 -4.92 7.76
C THR A 66 3.31 -5.45 6.58
N ILE A 67 3.53 -4.85 5.41
CA ILE A 67 2.98 -5.35 4.15
C ILE A 67 4.15 -5.65 3.22
N CYS A 68 4.12 -6.82 2.60
CA CYS A 68 5.14 -7.21 1.63
C CYS A 68 5.16 -6.25 0.45
N LYS A 69 6.35 -5.77 0.10
CA LYS A 69 6.53 -4.82 -1.01
C LYS A 69 6.04 -5.39 -2.34
N ASP A 70 6.22 -6.69 -2.55
CA ASP A 70 5.82 -7.33 -3.80
C ASP A 70 4.31 -7.46 -3.90
N MET A 71 3.64 -7.76 -2.80
CA MET A 71 2.18 -7.82 -2.78
C MET A 71 1.59 -6.44 -3.09
N LEU A 72 2.13 -5.40 -2.49
CA LEU A 72 1.66 -4.04 -2.72
C LEU A 72 1.93 -3.60 -4.16
N TYR A 73 3.09 -3.95 -4.71
CA TYR A 73 3.44 -3.66 -6.11
C TYR A 73 2.43 -4.31 -7.06
N ASN A 74 2.15 -5.60 -6.85
CA ASN A 74 1.20 -6.32 -7.71
C ASN A 74 -0.20 -5.74 -7.61
N HIS A 75 -0.61 -5.32 -6.42
CA HIS A 75 -1.90 -4.67 -6.23
C HIS A 75 -1.97 -3.35 -6.99
N LEU A 76 -0.93 -2.52 -6.89
CA LEU A 76 -0.85 -1.25 -7.61
C LEU A 76 -0.87 -1.47 -9.12
N LYS A 77 -0.12 -2.45 -9.60
CA LYS A 77 -0.08 -2.79 -11.02
C LYS A 77 -1.45 -3.20 -11.52
N LEU A 78 -2.17 -4.00 -10.73
CA LEU A 78 -3.51 -4.43 -11.08
C LEU A 78 -4.49 -3.26 -11.13
N LEU A 79 -4.39 -2.32 -10.19
CA LEU A 79 -5.21 -1.13 -10.20
C LEU A 79 -4.96 -0.27 -11.45
N LYS A 80 -3.71 -0.13 -11.86
CA LYS A 80 -3.36 0.61 -13.07
C LYS A 80 -3.89 -0.07 -14.31
N LEU A 81 -3.81 -1.39 -14.38
CA LEU A 81 -4.32 -2.16 -15.49
C LEU A 81 -5.84 -2.04 -15.59
N ALA A 82 -6.54 -2.15 -14.46
CA ALA A 82 -7.98 -2.02 -14.40
C ALA A 82 -8.43 -0.63 -14.87
N ASP A 83 -7.70 0.41 -14.46
CA ASP A 83 -7.99 1.79 -14.87
C ASP A 83 -7.85 1.95 -16.37
N ASN A 84 -6.75 1.43 -16.94
CA ASN A 84 -6.50 1.48 -18.39
C ASN A 84 -7.56 0.74 -19.20
N LEU A 85 -8.07 -0.36 -18.67
CA LEU A 85 -9.09 -1.19 -19.33
C LEU A 85 -10.50 -0.79 -18.93
N LYS A 86 -10.64 0.19 -18.00
CA LYS A 86 -11.92 0.63 -17.47
C LYS A 86 -12.72 -0.52 -16.84
N ILE A 87 -12.01 -1.41 -16.13
CA ILE A 87 -12.62 -2.51 -15.40
C ILE A 87 -12.86 -2.08 -13.95
N ASP A 88 -14.04 -2.38 -13.44
CA ASP A 88 -14.37 -2.14 -12.04
C ASP A 88 -14.02 -3.38 -11.22
N LEU A 89 -12.90 -3.31 -10.46
CA LEU A 89 -12.44 -4.43 -9.66
C LEU A 89 -13.34 -4.74 -8.47
N SER A 90 -14.17 -3.80 -8.05
CA SER A 90 -15.08 -4.02 -6.93
C SER A 90 -16.17 -5.06 -7.25
N LYS A 91 -16.35 -5.36 -8.50
CA LYS A 91 -17.35 -6.33 -8.96
C LYS A 91 -16.79 -7.73 -9.21
N LEU A 92 -15.51 -7.92 -8.95
CA LEU A 92 -14.85 -9.22 -9.15
C LEU A 92 -14.95 -10.10 -7.92
#